data_1bf7bfc8dfc6d3ea41f4cdbf8f2ebe7a
#
_entry.id   1bf7bfc8dfc6d3ea41f4cdbf8f2ebe7a
#
_cell.length_a   1.000
_cell.length_b   1.000
_cell.length_c   1.000
_cell.angle_alpha   90.00
_cell.angle_beta   90.00
_cell.angle_gamma   90.00
#
_symmetry.space_group_name_H-M   'P 1'
#
loop_
_entity.id
_entity.type
_entity.pdbx_description
1 polymer ?
#
loop_
_entity_poly.entity_id
_entity_poly.type
_entity_poly.pdbx_seq_one_letter_code
_entity_poly.pdbx_strand_id
1 'polypeptide(L)'
;MKLSALASQALLAVAVFAQAPQQGGVSVDIDTPIIKTSVTNIVAPVLVTDQNGNIVDGLQPNQFHLFDNGKEQNIQVDVAYEPISLVIAIECSSRVEAILPQIKHLGSLVQSIIGIQGEAAVLKFDGRIMVTQDFTNDPDKVKVAINRIQAGSSGSRMIDAVDRGVYMLKNRPNKSNRKIVLVVSETRDEGSETRLKTALMDATLQNVIVYNVDITQLAVRLTEKRPDAIAPRMDASAMRAPMGMANTPTTMEQNYGQQNRVQFVPLLKEIYIDAKGIFIKDPATQFARATGGHEFVFLSQKGLESAVQRIGTELHSHYMISYKPSNGSEGGYHTIEVGVNRSDLIVKTRPGYYIGGGQN
;
A
#
# COMPACT_ATOMS: atom_id res chain seq x y z
N MET A 1 79.32 -30.03 -61.90
CA MET A 1 79.24 -31.47 -62.04
C MET A 1 79.17 -32.03 -60.63
N LYS A 2 78.13 -32.80 -60.38
CA LYS A 2 77.83 -33.54 -59.13
C LYS A 2 77.70 -32.74 -57.81
N LEU A 3 76.46 -32.39 -57.55
CA LEU A 3 75.95 -31.94 -56.27
C LEU A 3 75.63 -33.14 -55.38
N SER A 4 76.01 -33.07 -54.13
CA SER A 4 75.59 -34.00 -53.09
C SER A 4 74.75 -33.24 -52.07
N ALA A 5 73.51 -33.73 -51.91
CA ALA A 5 72.55 -33.18 -50.95
C ALA A 5 72.84 -33.75 -49.56
N LEU A 6 72.87 -32.89 -48.56
CA LEU A 6 72.80 -33.21 -47.12
C LEU A 6 71.43 -32.94 -46.60
N ALA A 7 70.72 -33.99 -46.13
CA ALA A 7 69.46 -33.94 -45.45
C ALA A 7 69.71 -33.68 -43.95
N SER A 8 69.11 -32.62 -43.45
CA SER A 8 69.13 -32.29 -42.03
C SER A 8 67.77 -32.66 -41.41
N GLN A 9 67.79 -33.65 -40.51
CA GLN A 9 66.60 -34.09 -39.77
C GLN A 9 66.43 -33.14 -38.57
N ALA A 10 65.32 -32.38 -38.56
CA ALA A 10 64.88 -31.57 -37.38
C ALA A 10 64.00 -32.44 -36.47
N LEU A 11 64.44 -32.73 -35.26
CA LEU A 11 63.62 -33.32 -34.20
C LEU A 11 62.59 -32.32 -33.73
N LEU A 12 61.31 -32.61 -33.91
CA LEU A 12 60.23 -31.91 -33.27
C LEU A 12 59.99 -32.48 -31.86
N ALA A 13 60.30 -31.74 -30.82
CA ALA A 13 59.90 -32.03 -29.47
C ALA A 13 58.45 -31.52 -29.24
N VAL A 14 57.52 -32.43 -29.07
CA VAL A 14 56.14 -32.14 -28.71
C VAL A 14 56.08 -31.92 -27.20
N ALA A 15 55.94 -30.69 -26.78
CA ALA A 15 55.61 -30.34 -25.39
C ALA A 15 54.14 -30.57 -25.13
N VAL A 16 53.79 -31.61 -24.38
CA VAL A 16 52.43 -31.82 -23.87
C VAL A 16 52.21 -30.89 -22.69
N PHE A 17 51.48 -29.79 -22.92
CA PHE A 17 50.95 -28.99 -21.84
C PHE A 17 49.76 -29.70 -21.21
N ALA A 18 49.90 -30.19 -19.98
CA ALA A 18 48.80 -30.63 -19.16
C ALA A 18 47.97 -29.41 -18.77
N GLN A 19 46.80 -29.24 -19.36
CA GLN A 19 45.80 -28.25 -18.91
C GLN A 19 45.16 -28.75 -17.63
N ALA A 20 45.38 -28.01 -16.53
CA ALA A 20 44.64 -28.17 -15.30
C ALA A 20 43.16 -27.79 -15.55
N PRO A 21 42.19 -28.47 -14.93
CA PRO A 21 40.79 -28.10 -15.09
C PRO A 21 40.57 -26.74 -14.44
N GLN A 22 40.19 -25.74 -15.23
CA GLN A 22 39.63 -24.51 -14.74
C GLN A 22 38.28 -24.83 -14.07
N GLN A 23 38.24 -24.71 -12.76
CA GLN A 23 36.98 -24.60 -12.03
C GLN A 23 36.29 -23.31 -12.50
N GLY A 24 35.29 -23.46 -13.35
CA GLY A 24 34.37 -22.39 -13.71
C GLY A 24 33.59 -22.00 -12.47
N GLY A 25 34.05 -20.96 -11.80
CA GLY A 25 33.26 -20.26 -10.85
C GLY A 25 32.05 -19.67 -11.60
N VAL A 26 30.86 -20.20 -11.34
CA VAL A 26 29.60 -19.59 -11.75
C VAL A 26 29.48 -18.36 -10.87
N SER A 27 29.94 -17.23 -11.38
CA SER A 27 29.54 -15.92 -10.85
C SER A 27 28.05 -15.79 -11.13
N VAL A 28 27.22 -16.05 -10.12
CA VAL A 28 25.82 -15.65 -10.14
C VAL A 28 25.85 -14.13 -10.05
N ASP A 29 25.84 -13.48 -11.19
CA ASP A 29 25.46 -12.07 -11.28
C ASP A 29 24.03 -11.98 -10.75
N ILE A 30 23.93 -11.65 -9.46
CA ILE A 30 22.66 -11.18 -8.89
C ILE A 30 22.51 -9.78 -9.48
N ASP A 31 21.93 -9.73 -10.66
CA ASP A 31 21.44 -8.51 -11.29
C ASP A 31 20.27 -8.01 -10.41
N THR A 32 20.61 -7.38 -9.30
CA THR A 32 19.66 -6.53 -8.58
C THR A 32 19.34 -5.41 -9.54
N PRO A 33 18.10 -5.30 -10.05
CA PRO A 33 17.75 -4.21 -10.93
C PRO A 33 17.98 -2.91 -10.14
N ILE A 34 19.05 -2.20 -10.47
CA ILE A 34 19.27 -0.83 -9.99
C ILE A 34 18.24 0.00 -10.72
N ILE A 35 17.10 0.24 -10.08
CA ILE A 35 16.08 1.16 -10.58
C ILE A 35 16.71 2.55 -10.51
N LYS A 36 17.34 2.99 -11.59
CA LYS A 36 17.74 4.38 -11.77
C LYS A 36 16.48 5.21 -12.00
N THR A 37 15.77 5.51 -10.94
CA THR A 37 14.66 6.45 -11.00
C THR A 37 15.24 7.83 -10.67
N SER A 38 15.40 8.68 -11.66
CA SER A 38 15.58 10.11 -11.41
C SER A 38 14.23 10.62 -10.86
N VAL A 39 14.09 10.63 -9.56
CA VAL A 39 12.90 11.21 -8.92
C VAL A 39 12.93 12.69 -9.16
N THR A 40 12.16 13.14 -10.14
CA THR A 40 12.12 14.53 -10.54
C THR A 40 11.19 15.35 -9.64
N ASN A 41 10.17 14.72 -9.08
CA ASN A 41 9.16 15.38 -8.27
C ASN A 41 8.51 14.42 -7.27
N ILE A 42 8.45 14.82 -6.02
CA ILE A 42 7.77 14.08 -4.97
C ILE A 42 6.39 14.69 -4.74
N VAL A 43 5.38 13.84 -4.65
CA VAL A 43 4.01 14.26 -4.36
C VAL A 43 3.60 13.71 -2.99
N ALA A 44 3.22 14.59 -2.08
CA ALA A 44 2.67 14.25 -0.77
C ALA A 44 1.18 14.62 -0.72
N PRO A 45 0.27 13.64 -0.71
CA PRO A 45 -1.14 13.91 -0.46
C PRO A 45 -1.31 14.32 1.00
N VAL A 46 -2.01 15.42 1.23
CA VAL A 46 -2.22 15.98 2.57
C VAL A 46 -3.70 16.14 2.84
N LEU A 47 -4.19 15.51 3.88
CA LEU A 47 -5.52 15.72 4.42
C LEU A 47 -5.42 16.60 5.66
N VAL A 48 -6.23 17.65 5.71
CA VAL A 48 -6.31 18.54 6.87
C VAL A 48 -7.67 18.40 7.51
N THR A 49 -7.70 18.16 8.82
CA THR A 49 -8.95 18.06 9.60
C THR A 49 -8.88 18.94 10.84
N ASP A 50 -10.04 19.32 11.34
CA ASP A 50 -10.15 19.92 12.68
C ASP A 50 -10.01 18.83 13.77
N GLN A 51 -10.07 19.25 15.03
CA GLN A 51 -9.99 18.33 16.19
C GLN A 51 -11.20 17.38 16.29
N ASN A 52 -12.32 17.68 15.63
CA ASN A 52 -13.52 16.84 15.56
C ASN A 52 -13.45 15.84 14.39
N GLY A 53 -12.40 15.90 13.56
CA GLY A 53 -12.23 15.07 12.38
C GLY A 53 -12.97 15.57 11.13
N ASN A 54 -13.52 16.79 11.14
CA ASN A 54 -14.09 17.40 9.95
C ASN A 54 -12.99 17.87 9.01
N ILE A 55 -13.18 17.67 7.73
CA ILE A 55 -12.23 18.10 6.69
C ILE A 55 -12.22 19.62 6.62
N VAL A 56 -11.03 20.19 6.50
CA VAL A 56 -10.81 21.64 6.38
C VAL A 56 -10.28 21.94 4.97
N ASP A 57 -11.12 22.57 4.17
CA ASP A 57 -10.80 23.03 2.82
C ASP A 57 -10.43 24.52 2.79
N GLY A 58 -9.92 25.00 1.65
CA GLY A 58 -9.66 26.41 1.39
C GLY A 58 -8.40 26.98 2.03
N LEU A 59 -7.49 26.15 2.57
CA LEU A 59 -6.19 26.61 3.03
C LEU A 59 -5.35 27.09 1.84
N GLN A 60 -4.64 28.20 2.05
CA GLN A 60 -3.78 28.79 1.01
C GLN A 60 -2.41 28.10 0.97
N PRO A 61 -1.74 28.05 -0.18
CA PRO A 61 -0.43 27.41 -0.33
C PRO A 61 0.63 27.88 0.67
N ASN A 62 0.63 29.17 1.00
CA ASN A 62 1.58 29.79 1.93
C ASN A 62 1.35 29.42 3.41
N GLN A 63 0.30 28.68 3.70
CA GLN A 63 0.02 28.16 5.05
C GLN A 63 0.66 26.80 5.31
N PHE A 64 1.20 26.16 4.28
CA PHE A 64 1.82 24.84 4.39
C PHE A 64 3.34 24.95 4.48
N HIS A 65 3.93 24.08 5.30
CA HIS A 65 5.36 23.85 5.41
C HIS A 65 5.62 22.35 5.27
N LEU A 66 6.63 21.98 4.51
CA LEU A 66 7.03 20.58 4.35
C LEU A 66 8.51 20.44 4.65
N PHE A 67 8.81 19.45 5.48
CA PHE A 67 10.18 19.07 5.83
C PHE A 67 10.49 17.66 5.29
N ASP A 68 11.63 17.52 4.64
CA ASP A 68 12.18 16.26 4.14
C ASP A 68 13.48 15.97 4.88
N ASN A 69 13.51 14.87 5.67
CA ASN A 69 14.58 14.58 6.61
C ASN A 69 14.90 15.78 7.53
N GLY A 70 13.87 16.50 7.98
CA GLY A 70 14.00 17.67 8.83
C GLY A 70 14.46 18.95 8.12
N LYS A 71 14.67 18.92 6.79
CA LYS A 71 15.03 20.09 5.98
C LYS A 71 13.82 20.64 5.26
N GLU A 72 13.51 21.92 5.48
CA GLU A 72 12.40 22.60 4.82
C GLU A 72 12.60 22.64 3.30
N GLN A 73 11.52 22.36 2.55
CA GLN A 73 11.54 22.27 1.11
C GLN A 73 10.71 23.39 0.48
N ASN A 74 11.10 23.77 -0.74
CA ASN A 74 10.27 24.65 -1.56
C ASN A 74 9.15 23.84 -2.20
N ILE A 75 7.91 24.11 -1.81
CA ILE A 75 6.74 23.34 -2.16
C ILE A 75 5.83 24.06 -3.15
N GLN A 76 5.14 23.29 -3.96
CA GLN A 76 3.97 23.71 -4.73
C GLN A 76 2.76 22.99 -4.15
N VAL A 77 1.72 23.74 -3.78
CA VAL A 77 0.47 23.20 -3.28
C VAL A 77 -0.59 23.34 -4.36
N ASP A 78 -1.06 22.21 -4.86
CA ASP A 78 -2.15 22.16 -5.80
C ASP A 78 -3.43 21.77 -5.06
N VAL A 79 -4.47 22.58 -5.25
CA VAL A 79 -5.81 22.40 -4.71
C VAL A 79 -6.77 21.95 -5.82
N ALA A 80 -6.23 21.78 -7.05
CA ALA A 80 -7.05 21.43 -8.20
C ALA A 80 -7.62 20.01 -8.08
N TYR A 81 -8.83 19.88 -8.56
CA TYR A 81 -9.48 18.59 -8.74
C TYR A 81 -8.75 17.78 -9.82
N GLU A 82 -7.93 16.83 -9.40
CA GLU A 82 -7.30 15.88 -10.32
C GLU A 82 -8.20 14.64 -10.51
N PRO A 83 -8.41 14.20 -11.76
CA PRO A 83 -9.11 12.94 -12.02
C PRO A 83 -8.43 11.77 -11.30
N ILE A 84 -9.21 10.74 -10.97
CA ILE A 84 -8.73 9.57 -10.26
C ILE A 84 -8.66 8.38 -11.20
N SER A 85 -7.51 7.69 -11.22
CA SER A 85 -7.39 6.33 -11.74
C SER A 85 -7.42 5.36 -10.57
N LEU A 86 -8.52 4.60 -10.43
CA LEU A 86 -8.80 3.72 -9.31
C LEU A 86 -8.63 2.26 -9.71
N VAL A 87 -7.90 1.48 -8.91
CA VAL A 87 -7.97 0.00 -8.97
C VAL A 87 -8.69 -0.49 -7.73
N ILE A 88 -9.77 -1.23 -7.91
CA ILE A 88 -10.52 -1.86 -6.84
C ILE A 88 -10.09 -3.32 -6.75
N ALA A 89 -9.37 -3.68 -5.69
CA ALA A 89 -8.90 -5.03 -5.41
C ALA A 89 -9.84 -5.69 -4.40
N ILE A 90 -10.62 -6.67 -4.82
CA ILE A 90 -11.64 -7.33 -4.00
C ILE A 90 -11.21 -8.75 -3.67
N GLU A 91 -11.10 -9.05 -2.38
CA GLU A 91 -10.94 -10.41 -1.91
C GLU A 91 -12.20 -11.23 -2.22
N CYS A 92 -11.96 -12.42 -2.80
CA CYS A 92 -13.01 -13.40 -3.08
C CYS A 92 -12.66 -14.79 -2.54
N SER A 93 -11.84 -14.87 -1.49
CA SER A 93 -11.56 -16.14 -0.83
C SER A 93 -12.84 -16.78 -0.27
N SER A 94 -12.81 -18.09 -0.03
CA SER A 94 -13.96 -18.80 0.55
C SER A 94 -14.35 -18.26 1.94
N ARG A 95 -13.42 -17.59 2.64
CA ARG A 95 -13.68 -17.00 3.95
C ARG A 95 -14.62 -15.81 3.90
N VAL A 96 -14.59 -15.07 2.80
CA VAL A 96 -15.41 -13.86 2.60
C VAL A 96 -16.70 -14.13 1.82
N GLU A 97 -17.00 -15.40 1.50
CA GLU A 97 -18.19 -15.77 0.71
C GLU A 97 -19.49 -15.19 1.27
N ALA A 98 -19.68 -15.27 2.60
CA ALA A 98 -20.86 -14.75 3.27
C ALA A 98 -21.04 -13.23 3.14
N ILE A 99 -19.97 -12.50 2.84
CA ILE A 99 -19.96 -11.03 2.73
C ILE A 99 -20.03 -10.55 1.28
N LEU A 100 -19.75 -11.42 0.31
CA LEU A 100 -19.76 -11.03 -1.10
C LEU A 100 -21.05 -10.30 -1.51
N PRO A 101 -22.26 -10.66 -1.03
CA PRO A 101 -23.47 -9.90 -1.36
C PRO A 101 -23.39 -8.44 -0.93
N GLN A 102 -22.79 -8.15 0.23
CA GLN A 102 -22.63 -6.78 0.74
C GLN A 102 -21.55 -6.02 -0.05
N ILE A 103 -20.44 -6.68 -0.40
CA ILE A 103 -19.36 -6.09 -1.22
C ILE A 103 -19.89 -5.68 -2.60
N LYS A 104 -20.84 -6.42 -3.17
CA LYS A 104 -21.43 -6.11 -4.48
C LYS A 104 -22.11 -4.74 -4.52
N HIS A 105 -22.59 -4.23 -3.39
CA HIS A 105 -23.15 -2.87 -3.30
C HIS A 105 -22.11 -1.77 -3.55
N LEU A 106 -20.81 -2.05 -3.35
CA LEU A 106 -19.73 -1.09 -3.65
C LEU A 106 -19.75 -0.64 -5.11
N GLY A 107 -20.15 -1.50 -6.03
CA GLY A 107 -20.22 -1.16 -7.45
C GLY A 107 -21.10 0.05 -7.77
N SER A 108 -22.12 0.31 -6.95
CA SER A 108 -22.99 1.49 -7.12
C SER A 108 -22.39 2.79 -6.57
N LEU A 109 -21.31 2.70 -5.77
CA LEU A 109 -20.68 3.83 -5.11
C LEU A 109 -19.38 4.28 -5.80
N VAL A 110 -18.91 3.52 -6.78
CA VAL A 110 -17.63 3.80 -7.47
C VAL A 110 -17.63 5.19 -8.10
N GLN A 111 -18.75 5.64 -8.66
CA GLN A 111 -18.85 6.96 -9.26
C GLN A 111 -18.57 8.09 -8.27
N SER A 112 -18.95 7.94 -7.01
CA SER A 112 -18.67 8.95 -5.96
C SER A 112 -17.19 9.02 -5.61
N ILE A 113 -16.42 7.97 -5.88
CA ILE A 113 -14.98 7.94 -5.67
C ILE A 113 -14.24 8.56 -6.87
N ILE A 114 -14.53 8.08 -8.09
CA ILE A 114 -13.77 8.48 -9.27
C ILE A 114 -14.20 9.85 -9.86
N GLY A 115 -15.40 10.32 -9.50
CA GLY A 115 -15.97 11.51 -10.09
C GLY A 115 -16.32 11.34 -11.57
N ILE A 116 -16.53 12.45 -12.29
CA ILE A 116 -16.99 12.44 -13.69
C ILE A 116 -15.86 12.10 -14.67
N GLN A 117 -14.65 12.55 -14.37
CA GLN A 117 -13.49 12.43 -15.27
C GLN A 117 -12.55 11.28 -14.92
N GLY A 118 -12.82 10.56 -13.83
CA GLY A 118 -12.01 9.45 -13.38
C GLY A 118 -12.31 8.15 -14.12
N GLU A 119 -11.52 7.16 -13.82
CA GLU A 119 -11.63 5.80 -14.36
C GLU A 119 -11.41 4.75 -13.28
N ALA A 120 -11.98 3.58 -13.43
CA ALA A 120 -11.77 2.48 -12.50
C ALA A 120 -11.52 1.15 -13.22
N ALA A 121 -10.68 0.32 -12.60
CA ALA A 121 -10.48 -1.08 -12.95
C ALA A 121 -10.85 -1.96 -11.76
N VAL A 122 -11.24 -3.20 -12.00
CA VAL A 122 -11.58 -4.17 -10.97
C VAL A 122 -10.70 -5.40 -11.11
N LEU A 123 -10.06 -5.76 -10.03
CA LEU A 123 -9.42 -7.06 -9.89
C LEU A 123 -10.01 -7.81 -8.69
N LYS A 124 -10.09 -9.12 -8.82
CA LYS A 124 -10.44 -10.02 -7.71
C LYS A 124 -9.22 -10.87 -7.35
N PHE A 125 -9.12 -11.22 -6.09
CA PHE A 125 -8.04 -12.09 -5.64
C PHE A 125 -8.52 -13.10 -4.58
N ASP A 126 -7.96 -14.29 -4.71
CA ASP A 126 -7.97 -15.39 -3.75
C ASP A 126 -6.54 -15.97 -3.71
N GLY A 127 -6.33 -17.24 -3.94
CA GLY A 127 -5.04 -17.84 -4.27
C GLY A 127 -4.50 -17.45 -5.67
N ARG A 128 -5.27 -16.68 -6.45
CA ARG A 128 -4.93 -16.14 -7.77
C ARG A 128 -5.42 -14.72 -7.90
N ILE A 129 -4.80 -13.96 -8.81
CA ILE A 129 -5.20 -12.58 -9.10
C ILE A 129 -5.74 -12.52 -10.51
N MET A 130 -6.96 -11.96 -10.66
CA MET A 130 -7.63 -11.84 -11.94
C MET A 130 -8.19 -10.44 -12.13
N VAL A 131 -7.83 -9.78 -13.23
CA VAL A 131 -8.48 -8.54 -13.67
C VAL A 131 -9.84 -8.91 -14.28
N THR A 132 -10.91 -8.45 -13.66
CA THR A 132 -12.29 -8.71 -14.12
C THR A 132 -12.83 -7.58 -14.99
N GLN A 133 -12.29 -6.36 -14.83
CA GLN A 133 -12.57 -5.20 -15.64
C GLN A 133 -11.33 -4.33 -15.73
N ASP A 134 -10.88 -4.05 -16.95
CA ASP A 134 -9.83 -3.06 -17.18
C ASP A 134 -10.37 -1.64 -17.03
N PHE A 135 -9.51 -0.65 -16.99
CA PHE A 135 -9.89 0.73 -16.74
C PHE A 135 -11.01 1.20 -17.67
N THR A 136 -12.03 1.75 -17.06
CA THR A 136 -13.20 2.32 -17.72
C THR A 136 -13.74 3.51 -16.92
N ASN A 137 -14.25 4.50 -17.60
CA ASN A 137 -15.00 5.62 -17.00
C ASN A 137 -16.51 5.32 -16.88
N ASP A 138 -16.94 4.15 -17.35
CA ASP A 138 -18.33 3.68 -17.29
C ASP A 138 -18.59 2.95 -15.96
N PRO A 139 -19.34 3.56 -15.02
CA PRO A 139 -19.61 2.96 -13.72
C PRO A 139 -20.45 1.68 -13.79
N ASP A 140 -21.28 1.55 -14.84
CA ASP A 140 -22.11 0.35 -14.99
C ASP A 140 -21.26 -0.87 -15.34
N LYS A 141 -20.20 -0.71 -16.14
CA LYS A 141 -19.25 -1.81 -16.41
C LYS A 141 -18.55 -2.25 -15.13
N VAL A 142 -18.11 -1.28 -14.29
CA VAL A 142 -17.49 -1.57 -13.00
C VAL A 142 -18.46 -2.31 -12.08
N LYS A 143 -19.68 -1.83 -11.98
CA LYS A 143 -20.76 -2.48 -11.20
C LYS A 143 -21.03 -3.90 -11.66
N VAL A 144 -21.14 -4.13 -12.97
CA VAL A 144 -21.34 -5.47 -13.55
C VAL A 144 -20.17 -6.38 -13.22
N ALA A 145 -18.93 -5.90 -13.32
CA ALA A 145 -17.74 -6.68 -13.00
C ALA A 145 -17.71 -7.11 -11.53
N ILE A 146 -18.02 -6.19 -10.61
CA ILE A 146 -18.09 -6.48 -9.16
C ILE A 146 -19.22 -7.48 -8.86
N ASN A 147 -20.39 -7.32 -9.49
CA ASN A 147 -21.54 -8.22 -9.28
C ASN A 147 -21.28 -9.67 -9.75
N ARG A 148 -20.37 -9.86 -10.71
CA ARG A 148 -19.99 -11.19 -11.22
C ARG A 148 -18.96 -11.91 -10.35
N ILE A 149 -18.40 -11.25 -9.33
CA ILE A 149 -17.44 -11.89 -8.43
C ILE A 149 -18.14 -13.00 -7.66
N GLN A 150 -17.52 -14.17 -7.67
CA GLN A 150 -17.92 -15.36 -6.93
C GLN A 150 -16.79 -15.79 -6.01
N ALA A 151 -17.12 -16.50 -4.94
CA ALA A 151 -16.14 -17.08 -4.04
C ALA A 151 -15.20 -18.03 -4.79
N GLY A 152 -13.94 -17.95 -4.44
CA GLY A 152 -12.86 -18.74 -5.01
C GLY A 152 -12.21 -19.67 -4.00
N SER A 153 -10.89 -19.79 -4.06
CA SER A 153 -10.09 -20.63 -3.16
C SER A 153 -9.98 -20.04 -1.74
N SER A 154 -9.40 -20.80 -0.80
CA SER A 154 -9.19 -20.35 0.58
C SER A 154 -8.01 -19.39 0.77
N GLY A 155 -7.12 -19.28 -0.21
CA GLY A 155 -5.95 -18.38 -0.12
C GLY A 155 -6.34 -16.92 -0.27
N SER A 156 -5.48 -16.02 0.22
CA SER A 156 -5.61 -14.57 0.06
C SER A 156 -4.23 -14.00 -0.27
N ARG A 157 -4.00 -13.63 -1.52
CA ARG A 157 -2.74 -13.03 -2.02
C ARG A 157 -2.89 -11.51 -2.11
N MET A 158 -3.11 -10.87 -0.96
CA MET A 158 -3.42 -9.44 -0.90
C MET A 158 -2.23 -8.57 -1.31
N ILE A 159 -1.01 -8.89 -0.85
CA ILE A 159 0.19 -8.12 -1.21
C ILE A 159 0.39 -8.14 -2.73
N ASP A 160 0.26 -9.32 -3.35
CA ASP A 160 0.36 -9.45 -4.81
C ASP A 160 -0.77 -8.73 -5.54
N ALA A 161 -1.97 -8.67 -4.95
CA ALA A 161 -3.09 -7.93 -5.52
C ALA A 161 -2.84 -6.42 -5.52
N VAL A 162 -2.27 -5.89 -4.41
CA VAL A 162 -1.84 -4.48 -4.34
C VAL A 162 -0.75 -4.20 -5.36
N ASP A 163 0.28 -5.04 -5.41
CA ASP A 163 1.39 -4.93 -6.37
C ASP A 163 0.88 -4.94 -7.82
N ARG A 164 -0.06 -5.84 -8.14
CA ARG A 164 -0.73 -5.86 -9.44
C ARG A 164 -1.49 -4.58 -9.74
N GLY A 165 -2.18 -4.01 -8.73
CA GLY A 165 -2.87 -2.72 -8.85
C GLY A 165 -1.91 -1.58 -9.12
N VAL A 166 -0.79 -1.53 -8.40
CA VAL A 166 0.29 -0.56 -8.63
C VAL A 166 0.85 -0.67 -10.04
N TYR A 167 1.12 -1.89 -10.50
CA TYR A 167 1.58 -2.15 -11.86
C TYR A 167 0.60 -1.65 -12.93
N MET A 168 -0.70 -1.89 -12.73
CA MET A 168 -1.74 -1.41 -13.65
C MET A 168 -1.77 0.12 -13.71
N LEU A 169 -1.67 0.80 -12.57
CA LEU A 169 -1.66 2.26 -12.47
C LEU A 169 -0.38 2.89 -13.03
N LYS A 170 0.77 2.25 -12.84
CA LYS A 170 2.06 2.68 -13.40
C LYS A 170 2.02 2.81 -14.91
N ASN A 171 1.33 1.88 -15.57
CA ASN A 171 1.28 1.77 -17.02
C ASN A 171 0.13 2.57 -17.66
N ARG A 172 -0.58 3.40 -16.88
CA ARG A 172 -1.63 4.27 -17.43
C ARG A 172 -1.04 5.43 -18.25
N PRO A 173 -1.66 5.73 -19.40
CA PRO A 173 -1.22 6.87 -20.24
C PRO A 173 -1.45 8.22 -19.54
N ASN A 174 -2.54 8.35 -18.76
CA ASN A 174 -2.90 9.58 -18.05
C ASN A 174 -2.08 9.70 -16.76
N LYS A 175 -0.86 10.21 -16.89
CA LYS A 175 0.09 10.33 -15.75
C LYS A 175 -0.31 11.39 -14.73
N SER A 176 -1.17 12.33 -15.10
CA SER A 176 -1.67 13.40 -14.23
C SER A 176 -2.78 12.93 -13.29
N ASN A 177 -3.42 11.78 -13.56
CA ASN A 177 -4.45 11.27 -12.68
C ASN A 177 -3.87 10.81 -11.33
N ARG A 178 -4.60 11.07 -10.25
CA ARG A 178 -4.29 10.51 -8.93
C ARG A 178 -4.47 9.00 -8.97
N LYS A 179 -3.47 8.28 -8.51
CA LYS A 179 -3.40 6.83 -8.56
C LYS A 179 -3.82 6.23 -7.23
N ILE A 180 -4.92 5.49 -7.24
CA ILE A 180 -5.51 4.93 -6.02
C ILE A 180 -5.69 3.42 -6.17
N VAL A 181 -5.30 2.67 -5.15
CA VAL A 181 -5.70 1.27 -4.96
C VAL A 181 -6.64 1.19 -3.76
N LEU A 182 -7.86 0.73 -3.98
CA LEU A 182 -8.82 0.43 -2.93
C LEU A 182 -8.85 -1.08 -2.71
N VAL A 183 -8.31 -1.52 -1.59
CA VAL A 183 -8.35 -2.93 -1.18
C VAL A 183 -9.60 -3.18 -0.35
N VAL A 184 -10.35 -4.21 -0.68
CA VAL A 184 -11.50 -4.69 0.09
C VAL A 184 -11.19 -6.11 0.50
N SER A 185 -10.74 -6.32 1.73
CA SER A 185 -10.24 -7.62 2.18
C SER A 185 -10.34 -7.83 3.68
N GLU A 186 -10.22 -9.10 4.10
CA GLU A 186 -9.74 -9.40 5.43
C GLU A 186 -8.27 -8.95 5.56
N THR A 187 -7.81 -8.71 6.78
CA THR A 187 -6.45 -8.19 7.04
C THR A 187 -5.32 -9.20 6.82
N ARG A 188 -5.63 -10.42 6.45
CA ARG A 188 -4.66 -11.51 6.30
C ARG A 188 -4.13 -11.62 4.89
N ASP A 189 -2.83 -11.86 4.79
CA ASP A 189 -2.18 -12.29 3.56
C ASP A 189 -1.68 -13.71 3.72
N GLU A 190 -2.10 -14.61 2.82
CA GLU A 190 -1.71 -16.00 2.83
C GLU A 190 -1.32 -16.44 1.41
N GLY A 191 -0.02 -16.47 1.14
CA GLY A 191 0.51 -17.00 -0.10
C GLY A 191 0.94 -16.00 -1.16
N SER A 192 1.08 -14.71 -0.82
CA SER A 192 1.72 -13.75 -1.71
C SER A 192 3.19 -14.10 -1.94
N GLU A 193 3.65 -13.98 -3.18
CA GLU A 193 5.05 -14.19 -3.57
C GLU A 193 5.86 -12.90 -3.42
N THR A 194 5.21 -11.76 -3.64
CA THR A 194 5.82 -10.44 -3.48
C THR A 194 6.04 -10.12 -1.99
N ARG A 195 7.24 -9.67 -1.67
CA ARG A 195 7.53 -9.20 -0.32
C ARG A 195 6.85 -7.87 -0.05
N LEU A 196 6.23 -7.71 1.12
CA LEU A 196 5.56 -6.45 1.49
C LEU A 196 6.46 -5.22 1.28
N LYS A 197 7.73 -5.30 1.68
CA LYS A 197 8.69 -4.20 1.48
C LYS A 197 8.80 -3.78 0.01
N THR A 198 8.90 -4.73 -0.90
CA THR A 198 9.01 -4.46 -2.34
C THR A 198 7.75 -3.77 -2.86
N ALA A 199 6.58 -4.30 -2.53
CA ALA A 199 5.30 -3.73 -2.95
C ALA A 199 5.08 -2.32 -2.34
N LEU A 200 5.49 -2.08 -1.08
CA LEU A 200 5.45 -0.75 -0.45
C LEU A 200 6.37 0.25 -1.17
N MET A 201 7.59 -0.18 -1.51
CA MET A 201 8.51 0.66 -2.27
C MET A 201 7.93 1.03 -3.64
N ASP A 202 7.39 0.07 -4.37
CA ASP A 202 6.79 0.33 -5.68
C ASP A 202 5.58 1.27 -5.57
N ALA A 203 4.69 1.05 -4.61
CA ALA A 203 3.55 1.92 -4.38
C ALA A 203 3.98 3.37 -4.10
N THR A 204 4.98 3.56 -3.22
CA THR A 204 5.47 4.90 -2.86
C THR A 204 6.21 5.58 -4.01
N LEU A 205 7.04 4.85 -4.77
CA LEU A 205 7.75 5.36 -5.95
C LEU A 205 6.80 5.77 -7.08
N GLN A 206 5.70 5.04 -7.24
CA GLN A 206 4.69 5.35 -8.26
C GLN A 206 3.65 6.39 -7.80
N ASN A 207 3.79 6.92 -6.59
CA ASN A 207 2.83 7.83 -5.94
C ASN A 207 1.41 7.25 -5.93
N VAL A 208 1.29 5.95 -5.64
CA VAL A 208 0.01 5.26 -5.49
C VAL A 208 -0.42 5.33 -4.04
N ILE A 209 -1.63 5.81 -3.78
CA ILE A 209 -2.24 5.83 -2.45
C ILE A 209 -3.08 4.56 -2.29
N VAL A 210 -2.88 3.83 -1.21
CA VAL A 210 -3.63 2.61 -0.92
C VAL A 210 -4.64 2.87 0.20
N TYR A 211 -5.90 2.61 -0.07
CA TYR A 211 -6.97 2.60 0.92
C TYR A 211 -7.36 1.17 1.24
N ASN A 212 -7.62 0.88 2.50
CA ASN A 212 -8.10 -0.42 2.95
C ASN A 212 -9.51 -0.32 3.51
N VAL A 213 -10.37 -1.20 3.04
CA VAL A 213 -11.71 -1.44 3.56
C VAL A 213 -11.69 -2.81 4.23
N ASP A 214 -11.48 -2.83 5.55
CA ASP A 214 -11.41 -4.05 6.34
C ASP A 214 -12.80 -4.66 6.56
N ILE A 215 -13.00 -5.85 6.00
CA ILE A 215 -14.24 -6.60 6.10
C ILE A 215 -14.24 -7.66 7.20
N THR A 216 -13.16 -7.78 7.98
CA THR A 216 -12.97 -8.82 9.00
C THR A 216 -14.10 -8.83 10.02
N GLN A 217 -14.46 -7.67 10.57
CA GLN A 217 -15.48 -7.55 11.60
C GLN A 217 -16.88 -7.89 11.07
N LEU A 218 -17.15 -7.56 9.82
CA LEU A 218 -18.42 -7.93 9.16
C LEU A 218 -18.47 -9.44 8.90
N ALA A 219 -17.35 -10.05 8.49
CA ALA A 219 -17.22 -11.49 8.28
C ALA A 219 -17.56 -12.26 9.56
N VAL A 220 -16.91 -11.88 10.67
CA VAL A 220 -17.13 -12.51 11.98
C VAL A 220 -18.61 -12.44 12.35
N ARG A 221 -19.26 -11.28 12.26
CA ARG A 221 -20.67 -11.09 12.61
C ARG A 221 -21.65 -11.91 11.77
N LEU A 222 -21.35 -12.13 10.50
CA LEU A 222 -22.21 -12.89 9.61
C LEU A 222 -22.00 -14.41 9.72
N THR A 223 -20.80 -14.83 10.14
CA THR A 223 -20.45 -16.23 10.28
C THR A 223 -20.65 -16.75 11.71
N GLU A 224 -20.65 -15.88 12.72
CA GLU A 224 -21.01 -16.26 14.08
C GLU A 224 -22.47 -16.73 14.10
N LYS A 225 -22.69 -18.02 14.33
CA LYS A 225 -24.02 -18.54 14.69
C LYS A 225 -24.48 -17.75 15.91
N ARG A 226 -25.64 -17.08 15.81
CA ARG A 226 -26.28 -16.51 17.01
C ARG A 226 -26.26 -17.59 18.06
N PRO A 227 -25.68 -17.36 19.23
CA PRO A 227 -25.83 -18.31 20.33
C PRO A 227 -27.33 -18.49 20.52
N ASP A 228 -27.75 -19.76 20.52
CA ASP A 228 -29.15 -20.09 20.80
C ASP A 228 -29.59 -19.32 22.03
N ALA A 229 -30.74 -18.65 21.96
CA ALA A 229 -31.23 -17.70 22.95
C ALA A 229 -31.60 -18.33 24.31
N ILE A 230 -30.82 -19.29 24.77
CA ILE A 230 -30.93 -19.96 26.08
C ILE A 230 -29.53 -19.97 26.72
N ALA A 231 -28.92 -18.78 26.89
CA ALA A 231 -27.99 -18.61 27.97
C ALA A 231 -28.81 -18.23 29.23
N PRO A 232 -28.68 -18.94 30.34
CA PRO A 232 -29.29 -18.51 31.59
C PRO A 232 -28.76 -17.09 31.88
N ARG A 233 -29.65 -16.14 32.15
CA ARG A 233 -29.31 -14.81 32.61
C ARG A 233 -28.37 -14.98 33.80
N MET A 234 -27.07 -14.82 33.59
CA MET A 234 -26.17 -14.62 34.70
C MET A 234 -26.55 -13.29 35.33
N ASP A 235 -26.93 -13.40 36.58
CA ASP A 235 -27.28 -12.27 37.42
C ASP A 235 -26.10 -11.28 37.39
N ALA A 236 -26.36 -10.02 37.04
CA ALA A 236 -25.34 -8.96 36.94
C ALA A 236 -24.59 -8.73 38.27
N SER A 237 -25.07 -9.32 39.36
CA SER A 237 -24.43 -9.33 40.69
C SER A 237 -23.21 -10.28 40.76
N ALA A 238 -23.02 -11.21 39.80
CA ALA A 238 -21.91 -12.17 39.81
C ALA A 238 -20.65 -11.60 39.10
N MET A 239 -20.74 -10.50 38.37
CA MET A 239 -19.57 -9.78 37.81
C MET A 239 -19.02 -8.77 38.83
N ARG A 240 -18.47 -9.25 39.94
CA ARG A 240 -17.55 -8.43 40.73
C ARG A 240 -16.22 -8.34 39.94
N ALA A 241 -15.87 -7.13 39.52
CA ALA A 241 -14.52 -6.83 39.07
C ALA A 241 -13.49 -7.34 40.08
N PRO A 242 -12.36 -7.92 39.68
CA PRO A 242 -11.30 -8.28 40.61
C PRO A 242 -10.99 -7.08 41.49
N MET A 243 -11.00 -7.28 42.81
CA MET A 243 -10.65 -6.23 43.77
C MET A 243 -9.26 -5.71 43.43
N GLY A 244 -9.16 -4.40 43.11
CA GLY A 244 -7.90 -3.72 42.97
C GLY A 244 -7.74 -2.78 41.77
N MET A 245 -8.67 -2.72 40.82
CA MET A 245 -8.61 -1.72 39.74
C MET A 245 -9.75 -0.70 39.88
N ALA A 246 -9.38 0.49 40.28
CA ALA A 246 -10.29 1.63 40.24
C ALA A 246 -10.60 2.00 38.78
N ASN A 247 -11.86 1.91 38.37
CA ASN A 247 -12.35 2.43 37.10
C ASN A 247 -12.37 3.97 37.19
N THR A 248 -11.23 4.59 36.90
CA THR A 248 -11.16 6.05 36.78
C THR A 248 -11.17 6.43 35.29
N PRO A 249 -11.73 7.59 34.93
CA PRO A 249 -11.71 8.09 33.54
C PRO A 249 -10.31 8.11 32.92
N THR A 250 -9.28 8.26 33.74
CA THR A 250 -7.86 8.27 33.33
C THR A 250 -7.35 6.93 32.78
N THR A 251 -7.87 5.80 33.26
CA THR A 251 -7.49 4.49 32.73
C THR A 251 -8.17 4.16 31.40
N MET A 252 -9.35 4.73 31.13
CA MET A 252 -9.98 4.63 29.81
C MET A 252 -9.28 5.55 28.79
N GLU A 253 -8.85 6.73 29.18
CA GLU A 253 -8.11 7.64 28.30
C GLU A 253 -6.71 7.12 27.94
N GLN A 254 -6.04 6.43 28.85
CA GLN A 254 -4.74 5.80 28.56
C GLN A 254 -4.87 4.62 27.59
N ASN A 255 -5.95 3.86 27.59
CA ASN A 255 -6.13 2.74 26.66
C ASN A 255 -6.65 3.16 25.28
N TYR A 256 -7.38 4.26 25.18
CA TYR A 256 -7.94 4.74 23.90
C TYR A 256 -7.22 5.96 23.33
N GLY A 257 -6.60 6.81 24.18
CA GLY A 257 -5.93 8.03 23.76
C GLY A 257 -4.51 7.86 23.22
N GLN A 258 -3.81 6.76 23.55
CA GLN A 258 -2.44 6.52 23.07
C GLN A 258 -2.36 5.84 21.69
N GLN A 259 -3.44 5.35 21.13
CA GLN A 259 -3.42 4.71 19.80
C GLN A 259 -3.18 5.68 18.64
N ASN A 260 -3.29 6.99 18.83
CA ASN A 260 -3.11 7.99 17.76
C ASN A 260 -1.73 8.66 17.71
N ARG A 261 -0.81 8.31 18.61
CA ARG A 261 0.58 8.77 18.58
C ARG A 261 1.56 7.61 18.46
N VAL A 262 1.30 6.68 17.56
CA VAL A 262 2.32 5.70 17.19
C VAL A 262 3.35 6.43 16.35
N GLN A 263 4.54 6.61 16.91
CA GLN A 263 5.69 7.13 16.18
C GLN A 263 5.98 6.22 14.99
N PHE A 264 5.64 6.69 13.80
CA PHE A 264 5.69 5.93 12.55
C PHE A 264 7.12 5.61 12.12
N VAL A 265 8.05 6.50 12.44
CA VAL A 265 9.46 6.37 12.09
C VAL A 265 10.11 5.08 12.62
N PRO A 266 9.85 4.61 13.86
CA PRO A 266 10.35 3.32 14.31
C PRO A 266 9.80 2.13 13.52
N LEU A 267 8.50 2.14 13.17
CA LEU A 267 7.87 1.00 12.50
C LEU A 267 8.43 0.77 11.10
N LEU A 268 8.61 1.82 10.32
CA LEU A 268 9.23 1.74 9.00
C LEU A 268 10.74 1.44 9.09
N LYS A 269 11.40 1.91 10.15
CA LYS A 269 12.78 1.56 10.44
C LYS A 269 12.92 0.11 10.88
N GLU A 270 11.96 -0.44 11.63
CA GLU A 270 11.87 -1.86 11.97
C GLU A 270 11.56 -2.72 10.75
N ILE A 271 10.67 -2.32 9.84
CA ILE A 271 10.46 -2.98 8.55
C ILE A 271 11.75 -2.99 7.71
N TYR A 272 12.58 -1.96 7.82
CA TYR A 272 13.88 -1.89 7.16
C TYR A 272 14.93 -2.81 7.82
N ILE A 273 14.88 -2.99 9.15
CA ILE A 273 15.89 -3.73 9.92
C ILE A 273 15.59 -5.24 9.96
N ASP A 274 14.32 -5.65 9.93
CA ASP A 274 13.93 -7.05 10.17
C ASP A 274 13.63 -7.81 8.88
N ALA A 275 14.68 -8.10 8.10
CA ALA A 275 14.65 -9.05 6.99
C ALA A 275 14.49 -10.53 7.46
N LYS A 276 14.27 -10.79 8.75
CA LYS A 276 14.14 -12.11 9.35
C LYS A 276 12.76 -12.28 10.00
N GLY A 277 11.79 -12.77 9.21
CA GLY A 277 10.74 -13.64 9.76
C GLY A 277 9.71 -13.05 10.71
N ILE A 278 9.37 -11.77 10.69
CA ILE A 278 8.27 -11.25 11.49
C ILE A 278 6.96 -11.47 10.74
N PHE A 279 6.03 -12.16 11.37
CA PHE A 279 4.62 -12.21 10.98
C PHE A 279 4.06 -10.79 10.95
N ILE A 280 3.92 -10.22 9.78
CA ILE A 280 3.32 -8.91 9.58
C ILE A 280 1.83 -9.08 9.80
N LYS A 281 1.35 -8.69 10.97
CA LYS A 281 -0.03 -8.94 11.41
C LYS A 281 -1.10 -8.32 10.53
N ASP A 282 -0.75 -7.30 9.75
CA ASP A 282 -1.72 -6.56 8.94
C ASP A 282 -1.05 -5.76 7.81
N PRO A 283 -0.79 -6.40 6.67
CA PRO A 283 -0.18 -5.73 5.54
C PRO A 283 -1.07 -4.63 4.94
N ALA A 284 -2.40 -4.75 5.01
CA ALA A 284 -3.31 -3.76 4.47
C ALA A 284 -3.19 -2.40 5.19
N THR A 285 -3.17 -2.42 6.53
CA THR A 285 -2.92 -1.22 7.34
C THR A 285 -1.56 -0.61 7.03
N GLN A 286 -0.53 -1.43 6.79
CA GLN A 286 0.80 -0.92 6.47
C GLN A 286 0.83 -0.24 5.11
N PHE A 287 0.18 -0.79 4.09
CA PHE A 287 0.03 -0.13 2.80
C PHE A 287 -0.68 1.22 2.93
N ALA A 288 -1.85 1.24 3.59
CA ALA A 288 -2.61 2.46 3.77
C ALA A 288 -1.76 3.55 4.42
N ARG A 289 -1.14 3.23 5.54
CA ARG A 289 -0.33 4.18 6.31
C ARG A 289 0.91 4.67 5.55
N ALA A 290 1.66 3.77 4.91
CA ALA A 290 2.89 4.12 4.21
C ALA A 290 2.67 4.98 2.96
N THR A 291 1.51 4.88 2.34
CA THR A 291 1.16 5.61 1.12
C THR A 291 0.33 6.88 1.36
N GLY A 292 -0.07 7.14 2.61
CA GLY A 292 -0.90 8.29 2.99
C GLY A 292 -2.40 8.07 2.83
N GLY A 293 -2.84 6.82 2.64
CA GLY A 293 -4.25 6.45 2.69
C GLY A 293 -4.72 6.08 4.10
N HIS A 294 -5.94 5.60 4.18
CA HIS A 294 -6.58 5.22 5.44
C HIS A 294 -7.17 3.82 5.39
N GLU A 295 -7.35 3.26 6.58
CA GLU A 295 -8.11 2.06 6.80
C GLU A 295 -9.51 2.40 7.34
N PHE A 296 -10.51 1.75 6.77
CA PHE A 296 -11.90 1.87 7.17
C PHE A 296 -12.41 0.52 7.66
N VAL A 297 -12.77 0.48 8.94
CA VAL A 297 -13.39 -0.68 9.58
C VAL A 297 -14.88 -0.44 9.72
N PHE A 298 -15.71 -1.43 9.43
CA PHE A 298 -17.15 -1.32 9.55
C PHE A 298 -17.79 -2.61 10.06
N LEU A 299 -18.97 -2.44 10.65
CA LEU A 299 -19.71 -3.50 11.34
C LEU A 299 -21.05 -3.85 10.66
N SER A 300 -21.40 -3.12 9.61
CA SER A 300 -22.68 -3.27 8.90
C SER A 300 -22.56 -2.80 7.45
N GLN A 301 -23.52 -3.20 6.62
CA GLN A 301 -23.61 -2.74 5.23
C GLN A 301 -23.66 -1.19 5.14
N LYS A 302 -24.47 -0.54 5.98
CA LYS A 302 -24.52 0.93 6.02
C LYS A 302 -23.16 1.54 6.39
N GLY A 303 -22.40 0.88 7.27
CA GLY A 303 -21.03 1.28 7.60
C GLY A 303 -20.10 1.19 6.38
N LEU A 304 -20.22 0.12 5.57
CA LEU A 304 -19.47 -0.04 4.33
C LEU A 304 -19.78 1.09 3.34
N GLU A 305 -21.05 1.38 3.11
CA GLU A 305 -21.50 2.47 2.23
C GLU A 305 -20.98 3.82 2.71
N SER A 306 -21.07 4.09 4.02
CA SER A 306 -20.55 5.31 4.63
C SER A 306 -19.02 5.41 4.52
N ALA A 307 -18.29 4.30 4.69
CA ALA A 307 -16.84 4.26 4.52
C ALA A 307 -16.45 4.66 3.09
N VAL A 308 -17.11 4.09 2.09
CA VAL A 308 -16.84 4.40 0.68
C VAL A 308 -17.16 5.86 0.34
N GLN A 309 -18.28 6.39 0.85
CA GLN A 309 -18.60 7.81 0.68
C GLN A 309 -17.55 8.72 1.33
N ARG A 310 -17.08 8.38 2.54
CA ARG A 310 -16.00 9.10 3.19
C ARG A 310 -14.70 9.05 2.41
N ILE A 311 -14.35 7.89 1.83
CA ILE A 311 -13.19 7.76 0.94
C ILE A 311 -13.34 8.74 -0.24
N GLY A 312 -14.51 8.78 -0.89
CA GLY A 312 -14.78 9.72 -1.97
C GLY A 312 -14.58 11.17 -1.54
N THR A 313 -15.20 11.58 -0.42
CA THR A 313 -15.05 12.94 0.12
C THR A 313 -13.59 13.25 0.45
N GLU A 314 -12.89 12.35 1.12
CA GLU A 314 -11.49 12.54 1.49
C GLU A 314 -10.59 12.67 0.27
N LEU A 315 -10.79 11.80 -0.74
CA LEU A 315 -10.01 11.87 -1.97
C LEU A 315 -10.19 13.18 -2.74
N HIS A 316 -11.36 13.79 -2.66
CA HIS A 316 -11.63 15.07 -3.32
C HIS A 316 -11.21 16.30 -2.50
N SER A 317 -10.81 16.11 -1.24
CA SER A 317 -10.43 17.19 -0.30
C SER A 317 -8.93 17.18 0.05
N HIS A 318 -8.11 16.36 -0.61
CA HIS A 318 -6.68 16.38 -0.39
C HIS A 318 -6.01 17.58 -1.06
N TYR A 319 -5.10 18.22 -0.33
CA TYR A 319 -4.10 19.11 -0.89
C TYR A 319 -2.96 18.26 -1.47
N MET A 320 -2.58 18.50 -2.72
CA MET A 320 -1.45 17.81 -3.36
C MET A 320 -0.22 18.68 -3.23
N ILE A 321 0.67 18.35 -2.29
CA ILE A 321 1.93 19.07 -2.12
C ILE A 321 2.98 18.38 -2.97
N SER A 322 3.58 19.11 -3.90
CA SER A 322 4.66 18.62 -4.73
C SER A 322 5.93 19.44 -4.51
N TYR A 323 7.08 18.76 -4.54
CA TYR A 323 8.37 19.40 -4.41
C TYR A 323 9.47 18.58 -5.06
N LYS A 324 10.58 19.26 -5.39
CA LYS A 324 11.82 18.62 -5.81
C LYS A 324 12.75 18.57 -4.59
N PRO A 325 13.11 17.38 -4.09
CA PRO A 325 13.97 17.27 -2.92
C PRO A 325 15.31 17.99 -3.11
N SER A 326 15.62 18.91 -2.21
CA SER A 326 16.94 19.59 -2.18
C SER A 326 18.06 18.67 -1.67
N ASN A 327 17.70 17.56 -1.03
CA ASN A 327 18.57 16.51 -0.47
C ASN A 327 18.42 15.16 -1.20
N GLY A 328 17.91 15.15 -2.41
CA GLY A 328 17.64 13.94 -3.21
C GLY A 328 18.88 13.09 -3.54
N SER A 329 20.09 13.61 -3.34
CA SER A 329 21.35 12.86 -3.48
C SER A 329 21.63 11.91 -2.33
N GLU A 330 20.95 12.05 -1.17
CA GLU A 330 21.23 11.26 0.02
C GLU A 330 20.83 9.78 -0.14
N GLY A 331 19.92 9.47 -1.04
CA GLY A 331 19.45 8.09 -1.25
C GLY A 331 18.81 7.42 -0.03
N GLY A 332 18.00 6.40 -0.22
CA GLY A 332 17.38 5.68 0.88
C GLY A 332 15.97 6.17 1.21
N TYR A 333 15.57 5.99 2.47
CA TYR A 333 14.26 6.43 2.95
C TYR A 333 14.31 7.86 3.45
N HIS A 334 13.46 8.71 2.89
CA HIS A 334 13.26 10.09 3.28
C HIS A 334 11.97 10.24 4.09
N THR A 335 12.04 10.86 5.26
CA THR A 335 10.87 11.18 6.08
C THR A 335 10.24 12.48 5.61
N ILE A 336 8.90 12.50 5.54
CA ILE A 336 8.12 13.71 5.23
C ILE A 336 7.33 14.14 6.46
N GLU A 337 7.44 15.41 6.79
CA GLU A 337 6.60 16.05 7.80
C GLU A 337 5.94 17.27 7.16
N VAL A 338 4.62 17.39 7.30
CA VAL A 338 3.86 18.54 6.81
C VAL A 338 3.18 19.24 7.98
N GLY A 339 3.37 20.54 8.06
CA GLY A 339 2.70 21.41 9.03
C GLY A 339 1.85 22.46 8.32
N VAL A 340 0.89 23.02 9.07
CA VAL A 340 0.13 24.21 8.68
C VAL A 340 0.26 25.28 9.75
N ASN A 341 0.15 26.57 9.36
CA ASN A 341 0.27 27.73 10.26
C ASN A 341 -0.92 27.88 11.24
N ARG A 342 -1.61 26.78 11.54
CA ARG A 342 -2.75 26.75 12.44
C ARG A 342 -2.62 25.55 13.37
N SER A 343 -2.50 25.80 14.68
CA SER A 343 -2.30 24.78 15.71
C SER A 343 -3.56 23.98 16.06
N ASP A 344 -4.74 24.46 15.65
CA ASP A 344 -6.04 23.81 15.86
C ASP A 344 -6.33 22.70 14.82
N LEU A 345 -5.46 22.54 13.82
CA LEU A 345 -5.64 21.59 12.73
C LEU A 345 -4.74 20.36 12.87
N ILE A 346 -5.26 19.26 12.39
CA ILE A 346 -4.55 17.98 12.31
C ILE A 346 -4.20 17.72 10.85
N VAL A 347 -2.91 17.53 10.58
CA VAL A 347 -2.39 17.27 9.25
C VAL A 347 -2.02 15.80 9.13
N LYS A 348 -2.53 15.14 8.09
CA LYS A 348 -2.20 13.75 7.77
C LYS A 348 -1.59 13.69 6.38
N THR A 349 -0.47 12.98 6.26
CA THR A 349 0.22 12.74 5.00
C THR A 349 0.95 11.41 5.05
N ARG A 350 1.56 10.99 3.95
CA ARG A 350 2.46 9.84 3.96
C ARG A 350 3.70 10.14 4.80
N PRO A 351 4.24 9.16 5.55
CA PRO A 351 5.37 9.39 6.46
C PRO A 351 6.71 9.58 5.73
N GLY A 352 6.77 9.23 4.45
CA GLY A 352 8.00 9.33 3.67
C GLY A 352 7.95 8.58 2.35
N TYR A 353 9.12 8.45 1.72
CA TYR A 353 9.29 7.78 0.44
C TYR A 353 10.73 7.26 0.27
N TYR A 354 10.96 6.41 -0.72
CA TYR A 354 12.29 5.93 -1.06
C TYR A 354 12.85 6.67 -2.28
N ILE A 355 14.13 7.05 -2.20
CA ILE A 355 14.91 7.47 -3.37
C ILE A 355 15.93 6.37 -3.67
N GLY A 356 16.00 5.94 -4.93
CA GLY A 356 17.10 5.11 -5.40
C GLY A 356 18.41 5.90 -5.30
N GLY A 357 19.39 5.42 -4.53
CA GLY A 357 20.69 6.08 -4.39
C GLY A 357 21.34 6.21 -5.79
N GLY A 358 21.62 7.44 -6.20
CA GLY A 358 22.51 7.70 -7.32
C GLY A 358 23.91 7.27 -6.88
N GLN A 359 24.43 6.20 -7.47
CA GLN A 359 25.85 5.95 -7.41
C GLN A 359 26.53 7.03 -8.26
N ASN A 360 27.32 7.90 -7.61
CA ASN A 360 28.35 8.71 -8.28
C ASN A 360 29.43 7.81 -8.85
#